data_13e0d5e590b1ec2ec5866e5ea9afa32a
#
_entry.id   13e0d5e590b1ec2ec5866e5ea9afa32a
#
_cell.length_a   1.000
_cell.length_b   1.000
_cell.length_c   1.000
_cell.angle_alpha   90.00
_cell.angle_beta   90.00
_cell.angle_gamma   90.00
#
_symmetry.space_group_name_H-M   'P 1'
#
loop_
_entity.id
_entity.type
_entity.pdbx_description
1 polymer ?
#
loop_
_entity_poly.entity_id
_entity_poly.type
_entity_poly.pdbx_seq_one_letter_code
_entity_poly.pdbx_strand_id
1 'polypeptide(L)'
;MDYQKIYWDIIYRAQKRDNNLILEIERHHIVPRSEGGSSKKSNLVELTIKEHFIVHKLLIKMGKCLKYCYRHLNSSREYVKEKRKERKKKGLYYEGNDVAA
;
A
#
# COMPACT_ATOMS: atom_id res chain seq x y z
N MET A 1 0.55 17.45 11.32
CA MET A 1 -0.21 16.45 10.55
C MET A 1 -0.27 15.15 11.33
N ASP A 2 -1.44 14.57 11.42
CA ASP A 2 -1.64 13.33 12.16
C ASP A 2 -1.43 12.13 11.23
N TYR A 3 -0.21 11.65 11.15
CA TYR A 3 0.16 10.52 10.30
C TYR A 3 -0.55 9.24 10.70
N GLN A 4 -0.76 9.04 11.99
CA GLN A 4 -1.43 7.85 12.49
C GLN A 4 -2.88 7.79 12.03
N LYS A 5 -3.58 8.92 12.10
CA LYS A 5 -4.95 9.00 11.61
C LYS A 5 -5.04 8.72 10.12
N ILE A 6 -4.16 9.32 9.34
CA ILE A 6 -4.11 9.10 7.88
C ILE A 6 -3.86 7.63 7.56
N TYR A 7 -2.92 7.00 8.28
CA TYR A 7 -2.61 5.59 8.12
C TYR A 7 -3.86 4.73 8.34
N TRP A 8 -4.55 4.92 9.46
CA TRP A 8 -5.72 4.13 9.79
C TRP A 8 -6.89 4.40 8.86
N ASP A 9 -7.04 5.63 8.37
CA ASP A 9 -8.08 5.95 7.38
C ASP A 9 -7.89 5.14 6.10
N ILE A 10 -6.65 5.00 5.64
CA ILE A 10 -6.35 4.20 4.46
C ILE A 10 -6.66 2.73 4.72
N ILE A 11 -6.25 2.21 5.87
CA ILE A 11 -6.49 0.82 6.25
C ILE A 11 -7.99 0.51 6.30
N TYR A 12 -8.76 1.32 7.01
CA TYR A 12 -10.20 1.10 7.16
C TYR A 12 -10.93 1.18 5.82
N ARG A 13 -10.55 2.10 4.98
CA ARG A 13 -11.15 2.25 3.67
C ARG A 13 -10.89 1.01 2.81
N ALA A 14 -9.68 0.50 2.85
CA ALA A 14 -9.30 -0.71 2.12
C ALA A 14 -10.05 -1.94 2.63
N GLN A 15 -10.27 -2.03 3.94
CA GLN A 15 -11.01 -3.15 4.52
C GLN A 15 -12.47 -3.20 4.11
N LYS A 16 -13.06 -2.05 3.80
CA LYS A 16 -14.48 -1.94 3.47
C LYS A 16 -14.80 -2.04 2.00
N ARG A 17 -13.82 -1.81 1.12
CA ARG A 17 -14.09 -1.81 -0.32
C ARG A 17 -14.05 -3.22 -0.90
N ASP A 18 -14.65 -3.37 -2.09
CA ASP A 18 -14.56 -4.61 -2.86
C ASP A 18 -13.27 -4.61 -3.68
N ASN A 19 -12.28 -5.34 -3.19
CA ASN A 19 -10.97 -5.41 -3.84
C ASN A 19 -10.96 -6.25 -5.11
N ASN A 20 -12.03 -6.95 -5.42
CA ASN A 20 -12.14 -7.72 -6.65
C ASN A 20 -12.15 -6.83 -7.89
N LEU A 21 -12.47 -5.55 -7.73
CA LEU A 21 -12.48 -4.57 -8.82
C LEU A 21 -11.14 -3.92 -9.07
N ILE A 22 -10.13 -4.28 -8.29
CA ILE A 22 -8.80 -3.67 -8.37
C ILE A 22 -7.86 -4.63 -9.08
N LEU A 23 -7.16 -4.11 -10.11
CA LEU A 23 -6.29 -4.91 -10.97
C LEU A 23 -5.10 -5.53 -10.24
N GLU A 24 -4.54 -4.80 -9.30
CA GLU A 24 -3.35 -5.26 -8.58
C GLU A 24 -3.47 -4.93 -7.12
N ILE A 25 -3.29 -5.95 -6.28
CA ILE A 25 -3.44 -5.84 -4.84
C ILE A 25 -2.23 -6.48 -4.18
N GLU A 26 -1.76 -5.83 -3.13
CA GLU A 26 -0.69 -6.35 -2.29
C GLU A 26 -1.18 -6.47 -0.86
N ARG A 27 -0.78 -7.52 -0.18
CA ARG A 27 -1.10 -7.70 1.23
C ARG A 27 -0.15 -6.90 2.10
N HIS A 28 -0.72 -6.22 3.08
CA HIS A 28 0.02 -5.38 3.99
C HIS A 28 -0.23 -5.82 5.43
N HIS A 29 0.83 -5.90 6.25
CA HIS A 29 0.71 -6.14 7.68
C HIS A 29 0.33 -4.83 8.36
N ILE A 30 -0.87 -4.79 8.94
CA ILE A 30 -1.39 -3.58 9.59
C ILE A 30 -0.46 -3.15 10.72
N VAL A 31 -0.12 -4.08 11.61
CA VAL A 31 0.96 -3.90 12.56
C VAL A 31 2.18 -4.57 11.97
N PRO A 32 3.28 -3.82 11.70
CA PRO A 32 4.47 -4.42 11.10
C PRO A 32 5.02 -5.57 11.91
N ARG A 33 5.59 -6.55 11.25
CA ARG A 33 6.21 -7.69 11.93
C ARG A 33 7.30 -7.26 12.89
N SER A 34 8.05 -6.23 12.55
CA SER A 34 9.08 -5.65 13.41
C SER A 34 8.50 -5.05 14.69
N GLU A 35 7.21 -4.72 14.69
CA GLU A 35 6.51 -4.18 15.84
C GLU A 35 5.65 -5.26 16.53
N GLY A 36 5.90 -6.51 16.24
CA GLY A 36 5.19 -7.62 16.86
C GLY A 36 3.94 -8.08 16.12
N GLY A 37 3.71 -7.58 14.92
CA GLY A 37 2.55 -7.98 14.13
C GLY A 37 2.63 -9.40 13.63
N SER A 38 1.50 -10.08 13.57
CA SER A 38 1.38 -11.44 13.07
C SER A 38 1.02 -11.47 11.59
N SER A 39 1.06 -12.65 10.99
CA SER A 39 0.59 -12.87 9.63
C SER A 39 -0.84 -13.43 9.61
N LYS A 40 -1.57 -13.31 10.70
CA LYS A 40 -2.97 -13.71 10.77
C LYS A 40 -3.82 -12.79 9.91
N LYS A 41 -4.92 -13.33 9.40
CA LYS A 41 -5.84 -12.61 8.53
C LYS A 41 -6.31 -11.29 9.14
N SER A 42 -6.48 -11.25 10.46
CA SER A 42 -6.89 -10.04 11.18
C SER A 42 -5.86 -8.91 11.12
N ASN A 43 -4.60 -9.24 10.83
CA ASN A 43 -3.52 -8.26 10.72
C ASN A 43 -3.10 -8.00 9.27
N LEU A 44 -3.88 -8.48 8.31
CA LEU A 44 -3.58 -8.30 6.90
C LEU A 44 -4.68 -7.48 6.24
N VAL A 45 -4.29 -6.62 5.33
CA VAL A 45 -5.21 -5.83 4.53
C VAL A 45 -4.71 -5.80 3.08
N GLU A 46 -5.63 -5.80 2.15
CA GLU A 46 -5.31 -5.71 0.73
C GLU A 46 -5.31 -4.26 0.29
N LEU A 47 -4.17 -3.81 -0.20
CA LEU A 47 -3.96 -2.44 -0.64
C LEU A 47 -3.57 -2.41 -2.11
N THR A 48 -3.89 -1.32 -2.78
CA THR A 48 -3.30 -1.08 -4.10
C THR A 48 -1.81 -0.83 -3.94
N ILE A 49 -1.06 -0.95 -5.03
CA ILE A 49 0.38 -0.69 -5.01
C ILE A 49 0.66 0.73 -4.48
N LYS A 50 -0.14 1.70 -4.94
CA LYS A 50 0.00 3.08 -4.52
C LYS A 50 -0.28 3.26 -3.03
N GLU A 51 -1.35 2.67 -2.53
CA GLU A 51 -1.69 2.72 -1.10
C GLU A 51 -0.62 2.07 -0.25
N HIS A 52 -0.11 0.94 -0.67
CA HIS A 52 0.94 0.22 0.04
C HIS A 52 2.20 1.07 0.15
N PHE A 53 2.56 1.75 -0.92
CA PHE A 53 3.67 2.70 -0.91
C PHE A 53 3.44 3.83 0.10
N ILE A 54 2.25 4.42 0.10
CA ILE A 54 1.90 5.52 0.99
C ILE A 54 1.91 5.09 2.44
N VAL A 55 1.32 3.92 2.77
CA VAL A 55 1.28 3.47 4.16
C VAL A 55 2.68 3.18 4.70
N HIS A 56 3.59 2.67 3.89
CA HIS A 56 4.97 2.50 4.33
C HIS A 56 5.68 3.83 4.57
N LYS A 57 5.41 4.85 3.76
CA LYS A 57 5.91 6.20 4.02
C LYS A 57 5.37 6.74 5.35
N LEU A 58 4.09 6.50 5.62
CA LEU A 58 3.48 6.92 6.87
C LEU A 58 4.11 6.22 8.07
N LEU A 59 4.38 4.92 7.95
CA LEU A 59 5.05 4.17 9.01
C LEU A 59 6.42 4.76 9.33
N ILE A 60 7.17 5.15 8.30
CA ILE A 60 8.46 5.81 8.50
C ILE A 60 8.27 7.14 9.24
N LYS A 61 7.28 7.93 8.85
CA LYS A 61 6.98 9.20 9.51
C LYS A 61 6.60 9.02 10.97
N MET A 62 5.99 7.89 11.31
CA MET A 62 5.64 7.54 12.68
C MET A 62 6.80 6.92 13.46
N GLY A 63 7.96 6.75 12.83
CA GLY A 63 9.13 6.13 13.45
C GLY A 63 9.05 4.62 13.60
N LYS A 64 8.25 3.96 12.76
CA LYS A 64 8.03 2.52 12.85
C LYS A 64 8.58 1.80 11.64
N CYS A 65 9.09 0.58 11.85
CA CYS A 65 9.50 -0.33 10.77
C CYS A 65 10.51 0.28 9.79
N LEU A 66 11.42 1.13 10.28
CA LEU A 66 12.27 1.98 9.43
C LEU A 66 13.04 1.19 8.37
N LYS A 67 13.77 0.17 8.79
CA LYS A 67 14.65 -0.58 7.88
C LYS A 67 13.88 -1.27 6.75
N TYR A 68 12.84 -1.99 7.10
CA TYR A 68 12.04 -2.75 6.12
C TYR A 68 11.19 -1.85 5.27
N CYS A 69 10.69 -0.75 5.82
CA CYS A 69 9.88 0.20 5.08
C CYS A 69 10.70 0.95 4.03
N TYR A 70 11.92 1.35 4.35
CA TYR A 70 12.80 1.95 3.35
C TYR A 70 13.13 0.99 2.22
N ARG A 71 13.41 -0.26 2.55
CA ARG A 71 13.67 -1.29 1.55
C ARG A 71 12.44 -1.50 0.65
N HIS A 72 11.26 -1.54 1.25
CA HIS A 72 10.01 -1.68 0.50
C HIS A 72 9.78 -0.48 -0.43
N LEU A 73 9.99 0.74 0.05
CA LEU A 73 9.80 1.94 -0.76
C LEU A 73 10.72 1.94 -1.98
N ASN A 74 11.96 1.56 -1.81
CA ASN A 74 12.91 1.52 -2.91
C ASN A 74 12.49 0.49 -3.97
N SER A 75 12.05 -0.68 -3.54
CA SER A 75 11.54 -1.72 -4.44
C SER A 75 10.25 -1.28 -5.14
N SER A 76 9.35 -0.66 -4.40
CA SER A 76 8.04 -0.27 -4.93
C SER A 76 8.12 0.82 -5.99
N ARG A 77 9.10 1.72 -5.91
CA ARG A 77 9.27 2.76 -6.93
C ARG A 77 9.48 2.16 -8.31
N GLU A 78 10.38 1.19 -8.41
CA GLU A 78 10.67 0.53 -9.69
C GLU A 78 9.51 -0.33 -10.13
N TYR A 79 8.92 -1.06 -9.20
CA TYR A 79 7.77 -1.91 -9.47
C TYR A 79 6.59 -1.11 -10.03
N VAL A 80 6.27 0.01 -9.41
CA VAL A 80 5.17 0.87 -9.89
C VAL A 80 5.47 1.41 -11.28
N LYS A 81 6.71 1.83 -11.55
CA LYS A 81 7.11 2.30 -12.87
C LYS A 81 6.92 1.23 -13.94
N GLU A 82 7.36 0.01 -13.67
CA GLU A 82 7.22 -1.10 -14.60
C GLU A 82 5.76 -1.46 -14.84
N LYS A 83 4.97 -1.51 -13.79
CA LYS A 83 3.55 -1.84 -13.91
C LYS A 83 2.79 -0.77 -14.69
N ARG A 84 3.12 0.50 -14.53
CA ARG A 84 2.54 1.57 -15.33
C ARG A 84 2.88 1.41 -16.80
N LYS A 85 4.12 1.06 -17.12
CA LYS A 85 4.55 0.81 -18.49
C LYS A 85 3.78 -0.35 -19.10
N GLU A 86 3.63 -1.46 -18.37
CA GLU A 86 2.89 -2.62 -18.83
C GLU A 86 1.43 -2.30 -19.11
N ARG A 87 0.78 -1.58 -18.20
CA ARG A 87 -0.62 -1.18 -18.36
C ARG A 87 -0.80 -0.29 -19.56
N LYS A 88 0.11 0.63 -19.78
CA LYS A 88 0.09 1.53 -20.91
C LYS A 88 0.21 0.77 -22.23
N LYS A 89 1.13 -0.21 -22.29
CA LYS A 89 1.28 -1.06 -23.45
C LYS A 89 0.04 -1.90 -23.75
N LYS A 90 -0.62 -2.39 -22.71
CA LYS A 90 -1.80 -3.24 -22.83
C LYS A 90 -3.09 -2.46 -22.97
N GLY A 91 -3.05 -1.12 -22.95
CA GLY A 91 -4.24 -0.29 -22.97
C GLY A 91 -5.03 -0.32 -21.67
N LEU A 92 -4.42 -0.74 -20.58
CA LEU A 92 -5.07 -0.86 -19.26
C LEU A 92 -4.70 0.27 -18.31
N TYR A 93 -4.20 1.35 -18.85
CA TYR A 93 -3.77 2.48 -18.03
C TYR A 93 -4.95 3.39 -17.70
N TYR A 94 -5.15 3.65 -16.41
CA TYR A 94 -6.24 4.49 -15.91
C TYR A 94 -5.69 5.62 -15.07
N GLU A 95 -5.42 6.73 -15.70
CA GLU A 95 -4.83 7.87 -15.04
C GLU A 95 -5.74 8.48 -13.98
N GLY A 96 -7.01 8.61 -14.30
CA GLY A 96 -7.99 9.18 -13.39
C GLY A 96 -8.32 8.28 -12.22
N ASN A 97 -8.25 7.00 -12.41
CA ASN A 97 -8.60 6.04 -11.37
C ASN A 97 -7.58 5.95 -10.25
N ASP A 98 -6.34 6.28 -10.54
CA ASP A 98 -5.30 6.33 -9.51
C ASP A 98 -5.66 7.32 -8.42
N VAL A 99 -6.36 8.35 -8.78
CA VAL A 99 -6.75 9.41 -7.86
C VAL A 99 -7.96 9.01 -7.04
N ALA A 100 -8.83 8.22 -7.62
CA ALA A 100 -10.06 7.80 -6.97
C ALA A 100 -9.81 6.85 -5.81
N ALA A 101 -8.66 6.27 -5.78
CA ALA A 101 -8.29 5.35 -4.69
C ALA A 101 -8.20 6.06 -3.36
#